data_2f165437086de0178f889c1734728069
#
_entry.id   2f165437086de0178f889c1734728069
#
_cell.length_a   1.000
_cell.length_b   1.000
_cell.length_c   1.000
_cell.angle_alpha   90.00
_cell.angle_beta   90.00
_cell.angle_gamma   90.00
#
_symmetry.space_group_name_H-M   'P 1'
#
loop_
_entity.id
_entity.type
_entity.pdbx_description
1 polymer ?
#
loop_
_entity_poly.entity_id
_entity_poly.type
_entity_poly.pdbx_seq_one_letter_code
_entity_poly.pdbx_strand_id
1 'polypeptide(L)'
;MRLEVLPSSRKRRVLPMHVVNYTAFREDFRTDEDESELHLLEEFHAARVLSQSGDVDTFVGPILYDPEKHSHRFTPDLAGVEGGTVTAVFCETRAPDEALLKDLGVIDEAENSKAVVVYPSRVNSNPIDSRFPDAVDSGKFVIEHLNWRDRGLERAFREALELMDLLCNETRVKMLLPLLEAPQGKKNFREGINPKLIYENVPLLRAHKLIAELSDDLYDLTPIGKTILGEYLAFVEKVRGLLEKADKEE
;
A
#
# COMPACT_ATOMS: atom_id res chain seq x y z
N MET A 1 25.15 -16.89 -14.57
CA MET A 1 24.73 -15.51 -14.94
C MET A 1 24.33 -14.77 -13.68
N ARG A 2 24.66 -13.50 -13.55
CA ARG A 2 24.24 -12.65 -12.41
C ARG A 2 23.45 -11.48 -12.94
N LEU A 3 22.37 -11.13 -12.25
CA LEU A 3 21.56 -9.97 -12.59
C LEU A 3 21.92 -8.78 -11.71
N GLU A 4 21.91 -7.59 -12.29
CA GLU A 4 22.05 -6.31 -11.62
C GLU A 4 20.82 -5.44 -11.86
N VAL A 5 20.57 -4.51 -10.92
CA VAL A 5 19.46 -3.57 -10.96
C VAL A 5 19.96 -2.21 -11.41
N LEU A 6 19.38 -1.68 -12.49
CA LEU A 6 19.52 -0.28 -12.87
C LEU A 6 18.23 0.45 -12.53
N PRO A 7 18.27 1.49 -11.69
CA PRO A 7 17.13 2.35 -11.48
C PRO A 7 16.69 2.96 -12.81
N SER A 8 15.44 2.77 -13.19
CA SER A 8 14.89 3.45 -14.36
C SER A 8 14.91 4.97 -14.16
N SER A 9 15.10 5.73 -15.24
CA SER A 9 15.02 7.20 -15.20
C SER A 9 13.62 7.71 -14.79
N ARG A 10 12.61 6.88 -14.88
CA ARG A 10 11.21 7.21 -14.56
C ARG A 10 10.78 6.72 -13.18
N LYS A 11 11.44 5.70 -12.62
CA LYS A 11 11.00 5.06 -11.38
C LYS A 11 12.12 5.07 -10.35
N ARG A 12 11.79 5.46 -9.11
CA ARG A 12 12.72 5.73 -8.03
C ARG A 12 12.79 4.56 -7.07
N ARG A 13 13.81 4.58 -6.21
CA ARG A 13 13.82 3.76 -5.01
C ARG A 13 12.62 4.10 -4.13
N VAL A 14 11.93 3.07 -3.65
CA VAL A 14 10.82 3.24 -2.72
C VAL A 14 11.39 3.66 -1.36
N LEU A 15 10.96 4.82 -0.88
CA LEU A 15 11.28 5.28 0.47
C LEU A 15 10.26 4.74 1.47
N PRO A 16 10.62 4.57 2.76
CA PRO A 16 9.71 4.04 3.77
C PRO A 16 8.36 4.77 3.85
N MET A 17 8.32 6.08 3.60
CA MET A 17 7.09 6.87 3.58
C MET A 17 6.12 6.45 2.46
N HIS A 18 6.62 6.04 1.30
CA HIS A 18 5.79 5.57 0.18
C HIS A 18 5.10 4.25 0.50
N VAL A 19 5.76 3.41 1.29
CA VAL A 19 5.26 2.07 1.65
C VAL A 19 4.08 2.12 2.63
N VAL A 20 3.96 3.17 3.42
CA VAL A 20 2.88 3.34 4.40
C VAL A 20 1.73 4.21 3.90
N ASN A 21 1.90 4.91 2.78
CA ASN A 21 0.92 5.84 2.22
C ASN A 21 0.65 5.53 0.75
N TYR A 22 -0.49 4.89 0.48
CA TYR A 22 -0.89 4.53 -0.90
C TYR A 22 -1.05 5.74 -1.81
N THR A 23 -1.57 6.86 -1.30
CA THR A 23 -1.75 8.07 -2.12
C THR A 23 -0.40 8.62 -2.59
N ALA A 24 0.59 8.71 -1.70
CA ALA A 24 1.93 9.13 -2.06
C ALA A 24 2.60 8.14 -3.04
N PHE A 25 2.43 6.83 -2.82
CA PHE A 25 2.91 5.81 -3.75
C PHE A 25 2.30 5.98 -5.15
N ARG A 26 0.98 6.11 -5.20
CA ARG A 26 0.24 6.31 -6.45
C ARG A 26 0.67 7.56 -7.21
N GLU A 27 0.87 8.69 -6.53
CA GLU A 27 1.31 9.94 -7.14
C GLU A 27 2.73 9.87 -7.69
N ASP A 28 3.63 9.18 -6.97
CA ASP A 28 5.05 9.11 -7.33
C ASP A 28 5.36 8.02 -8.36
N PHE A 29 4.59 6.94 -8.41
CA PHE A 29 4.92 5.74 -9.19
C PHE A 29 3.94 5.39 -10.30
N ARG A 30 2.75 5.96 -10.34
CA ARG A 30 1.84 5.78 -11.48
C ARG A 30 2.50 6.28 -12.76
N THR A 31 2.62 5.40 -13.76
CA THR A 31 3.35 5.69 -15.00
C THR A 31 2.46 6.15 -16.13
N ASP A 32 1.28 5.62 -16.24
CA ASP A 32 0.33 5.88 -17.31
C ASP A 32 -1.08 6.16 -16.75
N GLU A 33 -1.85 7.02 -17.44
CA GLU A 33 -3.25 7.27 -17.07
C GLU A 33 -4.11 6.01 -17.21
N ASP A 34 -3.70 5.08 -18.09
CA ASP A 34 -4.39 3.83 -18.37
C ASP A 34 -3.99 2.68 -17.41
N GLU A 35 -3.02 2.90 -16.53
CA GLU A 35 -2.63 1.89 -15.53
C GLU A 35 -3.79 1.62 -14.55
N SER A 36 -4.18 0.35 -14.45
CA SER A 36 -5.33 -0.03 -13.62
C SER A 36 -5.03 0.18 -12.14
N GLU A 37 -6.02 0.68 -11.40
CA GLU A 37 -5.89 0.84 -9.93
C GLU A 37 -5.61 -0.49 -9.22
N LEU A 38 -6.05 -1.62 -9.79
CA LEU A 38 -5.76 -2.94 -9.25
C LEU A 38 -4.27 -3.26 -9.36
N HIS A 39 -3.66 -3.03 -10.52
CA HIS A 39 -2.23 -3.27 -10.75
C HIS A 39 -1.37 -2.42 -9.80
N LEU A 40 -1.68 -1.12 -9.70
CA LEU A 40 -0.98 -0.21 -8.80
C LEU A 40 -1.14 -0.60 -7.31
N LEU A 41 -2.29 -1.17 -6.93
CA LEU A 41 -2.53 -1.69 -5.58
C LEU A 41 -1.69 -2.95 -5.32
N GLU A 42 -1.52 -3.80 -6.32
CA GLU A 42 -0.65 -4.99 -6.28
C GLU A 42 0.81 -4.57 -6.11
N GLU A 43 1.29 -3.60 -6.90
CA GLU A 43 2.63 -3.02 -6.76
C GLU A 43 2.85 -2.44 -5.35
N PHE A 44 1.90 -1.65 -4.86
CA PHE A 44 1.98 -1.09 -3.51
C PHE A 44 2.08 -2.17 -2.43
N HIS A 45 1.24 -3.20 -2.53
CA HIS A 45 1.26 -4.33 -1.59
C HIS A 45 2.60 -5.06 -1.64
N ALA A 46 3.09 -5.38 -2.83
CA ALA A 46 4.37 -6.04 -3.03
C ALA A 46 5.56 -5.19 -2.53
N ALA A 47 5.56 -3.87 -2.80
CA ALA A 47 6.56 -2.95 -2.27
C ALA A 47 6.55 -2.93 -0.74
N ARG A 48 5.38 -2.98 -0.13
CA ARG A 48 5.23 -3.04 1.33
C ARG A 48 5.79 -4.34 1.90
N VAL A 49 5.52 -5.48 1.28
CA VAL A 49 6.04 -6.78 1.72
C VAL A 49 7.57 -6.81 1.60
N LEU A 50 8.13 -6.39 0.47
CA LEU A 50 9.58 -6.34 0.26
C LEU A 50 10.28 -5.44 1.30
N SER A 51 9.73 -4.27 1.59
CA SER A 51 10.35 -3.30 2.51
C SER A 51 10.23 -3.69 3.99
N GLN A 52 9.33 -4.60 4.36
CA GLN A 52 9.22 -5.11 5.74
C GLN A 52 10.41 -5.97 6.15
N SER A 53 11.18 -6.47 5.21
CA SER A 53 12.39 -7.28 5.47
C SER A 53 13.60 -6.46 5.97
N GLY A 54 13.46 -5.16 6.21
CA GLY A 54 14.41 -4.30 6.94
C GLY A 54 15.61 -3.79 6.13
N ASP A 55 16.33 -4.67 5.44
CA ASP A 55 17.57 -4.34 4.72
C ASP A 55 17.44 -4.47 3.20
N VAL A 56 16.21 -4.43 2.68
CA VAL A 56 15.93 -4.57 1.25
C VAL A 56 15.80 -3.21 0.58
N ASP A 57 16.69 -2.93 -0.36
CA ASP A 57 16.51 -1.81 -1.27
C ASP A 57 15.43 -2.14 -2.29
N THR A 58 14.30 -1.43 -2.26
CA THR A 58 13.14 -1.67 -3.15
C THR A 58 13.08 -0.60 -4.24
N PHE A 59 12.89 -1.04 -5.48
CA PHE A 59 12.79 -0.20 -6.67
C PHE A 59 11.49 -0.50 -7.43
N VAL A 60 10.82 0.53 -7.95
CA VAL A 60 9.65 0.38 -8.82
C VAL A 60 10.07 0.55 -10.28
N GLY A 61 9.69 -0.38 -11.13
CA GLY A 61 10.01 -0.45 -12.57
C GLY A 61 11.50 -0.36 -12.87
N PRO A 62 12.36 -1.13 -12.16
CA PRO A 62 13.79 -1.14 -12.43
C PRO A 62 14.05 -1.87 -13.75
N ILE A 63 15.24 -1.66 -14.30
CA ILE A 63 15.75 -2.49 -15.39
C ILE A 63 16.66 -3.55 -14.76
N LEU A 64 16.34 -4.82 -14.97
CA LEU A 64 17.24 -5.92 -14.66
C LEU A 64 18.05 -6.29 -15.90
N TYR A 65 19.33 -6.52 -15.73
CA TYR A 65 20.23 -6.84 -16.83
C TYR A 65 21.40 -7.72 -16.40
N ASP A 66 21.93 -8.49 -17.37
CA ASP A 66 23.20 -9.19 -17.22
C ASP A 66 24.36 -8.27 -17.63
N PRO A 67 25.26 -7.87 -16.72
CA PRO A 67 26.37 -6.96 -17.02
C PRO A 67 27.36 -7.57 -18.00
N GLU A 68 27.48 -8.90 -18.09
CA GLU A 68 28.41 -9.56 -18.99
C GLU A 68 27.92 -9.64 -20.44
N LYS A 69 26.60 -9.86 -20.61
CA LYS A 69 26.03 -10.10 -21.94
C LYS A 69 25.24 -8.93 -22.52
N HIS A 70 24.82 -7.95 -21.70
CA HIS A 70 23.97 -6.80 -22.07
C HIS A 70 22.67 -7.14 -22.84
N SER A 71 22.42 -8.42 -23.12
CA SER A 71 21.36 -8.91 -24.00
C SER A 71 20.08 -9.29 -23.27
N HIS A 72 20.17 -9.54 -21.96
CA HIS A 72 19.02 -9.87 -21.13
C HIS A 72 18.60 -8.62 -20.35
N ARG A 73 17.71 -7.86 -20.95
CA ARG A 73 17.11 -6.67 -20.29
C ARG A 73 15.62 -6.87 -20.21
N PHE A 74 15.08 -6.73 -19.01
CA PHE A 74 13.65 -6.74 -18.77
C PHE A 74 13.30 -5.83 -17.59
N THR A 75 12.05 -5.49 -17.47
CA THR A 75 11.58 -4.53 -16.47
C THR A 75 10.45 -5.19 -15.68
N PRO A 76 10.74 -5.75 -14.48
CA PRO A 76 9.70 -6.16 -13.57
C PRO A 76 9.00 -4.92 -12.99
N ASP A 77 7.82 -5.10 -12.40
CA ASP A 77 7.12 -4.01 -11.74
C ASP A 77 7.91 -3.49 -10.54
N LEU A 78 8.49 -4.42 -9.75
CA LEU A 78 9.40 -4.05 -8.66
C LEU A 78 10.64 -4.96 -8.64
N ALA A 79 11.68 -4.46 -7.97
CA ALA A 79 12.79 -5.31 -7.55
C ALA A 79 13.22 -4.97 -6.13
N GLY A 80 13.50 -6.01 -5.34
CA GLY A 80 14.18 -5.93 -4.05
C GLY A 80 15.63 -6.37 -4.17
N VAL A 81 16.56 -5.66 -3.52
CA VAL A 81 17.97 -6.07 -3.47
C VAL A 81 18.39 -6.22 -2.02
N GLU A 82 18.82 -7.43 -1.65
CA GLU A 82 19.27 -7.80 -0.32
C GLU A 82 20.52 -8.66 -0.41
N GLY A 83 21.65 -8.21 0.18
CA GLY A 83 22.87 -8.99 0.21
C GLY A 83 23.42 -9.43 -1.16
N GLY A 84 23.10 -8.68 -2.22
CA GLY A 84 23.47 -9.01 -3.60
C GLY A 84 22.52 -10.00 -4.29
N THR A 85 21.45 -10.43 -3.62
CA THR A 85 20.34 -11.19 -4.22
C THR A 85 19.29 -10.23 -4.75
N VAL A 86 18.85 -10.43 -5.98
CA VAL A 86 17.80 -9.64 -6.63
C VAL A 86 16.50 -10.43 -6.59
N THR A 87 15.45 -9.87 -6.02
CA THR A 87 14.10 -10.39 -6.08
C THR A 87 13.30 -9.56 -7.07
N ALA A 88 12.98 -10.11 -8.23
CA ALA A 88 12.10 -9.49 -9.22
C ALA A 88 10.64 -9.77 -8.84
N VAL A 89 9.77 -8.76 -8.91
CA VAL A 89 8.34 -8.91 -8.66
C VAL A 89 7.55 -8.50 -9.88
N PHE A 90 6.63 -9.35 -10.29
CA PHE A 90 5.70 -9.13 -11.38
C PHE A 90 4.28 -9.12 -10.82
N CYS A 91 3.56 -8.05 -11.06
CA CYS A 91 2.16 -7.87 -10.64
C CYS A 91 1.25 -8.07 -11.85
N GLU A 92 0.65 -9.23 -11.95
CA GLU A 92 -0.05 -9.67 -13.16
C GLU A 92 -1.56 -9.76 -12.94
N THR A 93 -2.32 -8.95 -13.65
CA THR A 93 -3.79 -8.98 -13.60
C THR A 93 -4.42 -10.07 -14.48
N ARG A 94 -3.60 -10.76 -15.28
CA ARG A 94 -4.02 -11.79 -16.26
C ARG A 94 -3.15 -13.05 -16.13
N ALA A 95 -3.56 -14.10 -16.80
CA ALA A 95 -2.75 -15.31 -16.90
C ALA A 95 -1.38 -15.02 -17.52
N PRO A 96 -0.31 -15.77 -17.13
CA PRO A 96 1.03 -15.58 -17.65
C PRO A 96 1.06 -15.64 -19.18
N ASP A 97 1.69 -14.65 -19.79
CA ASP A 97 1.96 -14.63 -21.23
C ASP A 97 3.40 -15.10 -21.55
N GLU A 98 3.73 -15.22 -22.83
CA GLU A 98 5.07 -15.63 -23.26
C GLU A 98 6.15 -14.59 -22.91
N ALA A 99 5.82 -13.31 -22.74
CA ALA A 99 6.77 -12.30 -22.33
C ALA A 99 7.21 -12.53 -20.87
N LEU A 100 6.25 -12.67 -19.96
CA LEU A 100 6.52 -13.02 -18.57
C LEU A 100 7.30 -14.34 -18.45
N LEU A 101 6.86 -15.39 -19.16
CA LEU A 101 7.53 -16.69 -19.12
C LEU A 101 8.98 -16.64 -19.63
N LYS A 102 9.27 -15.76 -20.59
CA LYS A 102 10.62 -15.50 -21.05
C LYS A 102 11.48 -14.79 -20.00
N ASP A 103 10.92 -13.78 -19.33
CA ASP A 103 11.63 -13.03 -18.29
C ASP A 103 11.90 -13.93 -17.06
N LEU A 104 10.96 -14.78 -16.67
CA LEU A 104 11.15 -15.81 -15.66
C LEU A 104 12.26 -16.80 -16.05
N GLY A 105 12.37 -17.17 -17.34
CA GLY A 105 13.47 -18.01 -17.83
C GLY A 105 14.83 -17.37 -17.62
N VAL A 106 14.96 -16.05 -17.81
CA VAL A 106 16.21 -15.32 -17.53
C VAL A 106 16.54 -15.35 -16.03
N ILE A 107 15.53 -15.20 -15.17
CA ILE A 107 15.70 -15.28 -13.72
C ILE A 107 16.08 -16.69 -13.29
N ASP A 108 15.51 -17.72 -13.93
CA ASP A 108 15.82 -19.12 -13.63
C ASP A 108 17.29 -19.45 -13.89
N GLU A 109 17.87 -18.92 -14.97
CA GLU A 109 19.28 -19.10 -15.30
C GLU A 109 20.22 -18.28 -14.36
N ALA A 110 19.74 -17.27 -13.67
CA ALA A 110 20.57 -16.43 -12.83
C ALA A 110 20.73 -17.00 -11.41
N GLU A 111 21.99 -16.97 -10.91
CA GLU A 111 22.36 -17.55 -9.62
C GLU A 111 21.95 -16.71 -8.42
N ASN A 112 21.88 -15.38 -8.62
CA ASN A 112 21.61 -14.41 -7.56
C ASN A 112 20.21 -13.80 -7.65
N SER A 113 19.25 -14.49 -8.24
CA SER A 113 17.92 -13.93 -8.43
C SER A 113 16.80 -14.87 -8.04
N LYS A 114 15.68 -14.26 -7.66
CA LYS A 114 14.40 -14.89 -7.36
C LYS A 114 13.30 -14.13 -8.05
N ALA A 115 12.15 -14.77 -8.27
CA ALA A 115 10.95 -14.10 -8.75
C ALA A 115 9.79 -14.28 -7.76
N VAL A 116 9.00 -13.23 -7.62
CA VAL A 116 7.68 -13.28 -7.00
C VAL A 116 6.68 -12.83 -8.06
N VAL A 117 5.70 -13.68 -8.35
CA VAL A 117 4.62 -13.32 -9.27
C VAL A 117 3.34 -13.20 -8.47
N VAL A 118 2.77 -12.00 -8.46
CA VAL A 118 1.57 -11.65 -7.70
C VAL A 118 0.38 -11.65 -8.64
N TYR A 119 -0.66 -12.40 -8.29
CA TYR A 119 -1.90 -12.48 -9.05
C TYR A 119 -3.12 -12.13 -8.22
N PRO A 120 -4.21 -11.63 -8.85
CA PRO A 120 -5.53 -11.67 -8.25
C PRO A 120 -5.94 -13.11 -7.98
N SER A 121 -6.73 -13.33 -6.94
CA SER A 121 -7.11 -14.66 -6.43
C SER A 121 -7.79 -15.63 -7.43
N ARG A 122 -8.10 -15.18 -8.64
CA ARG A 122 -8.81 -15.96 -9.68
C ARG A 122 -7.98 -16.25 -10.94
N VAL A 123 -6.74 -15.81 -10.96
CA VAL A 123 -5.87 -16.03 -12.12
C VAL A 123 -5.24 -17.41 -12.04
N ASN A 124 -5.16 -18.10 -13.17
CA ASN A 124 -4.54 -19.43 -13.27
C ASN A 124 -3.03 -19.28 -13.49
N SER A 125 -2.21 -19.68 -12.52
CA SER A 125 -0.75 -19.68 -12.57
C SER A 125 -0.13 -20.97 -13.13
N ASN A 126 -0.93 -22.00 -13.42
CA ASN A 126 -0.44 -23.30 -13.90
C ASN A 126 0.62 -23.27 -15.02
N PRO A 127 0.64 -22.29 -15.95
CA PRO A 127 1.70 -22.22 -16.95
C PRO A 127 3.11 -22.03 -16.37
N ILE A 128 3.24 -21.31 -15.23
CA ILE A 128 4.52 -21.13 -14.55
C ILE A 128 4.95 -22.44 -13.89
N ASP A 129 4.06 -23.07 -13.13
CA ASP A 129 4.32 -24.35 -12.45
C ASP A 129 4.73 -25.43 -13.45
N SER A 130 4.07 -25.46 -14.61
CA SER A 130 4.35 -26.45 -15.65
C SER A 130 5.68 -26.24 -16.38
N ARG A 131 6.11 -24.98 -16.52
CA ARG A 131 7.32 -24.62 -17.26
C ARG A 131 8.57 -24.59 -16.38
N PHE A 132 8.41 -24.26 -15.09
CA PHE A 132 9.51 -24.09 -14.13
C PHE A 132 9.29 -24.85 -12.81
N PRO A 133 9.01 -26.18 -12.85
CA PRO A 133 8.67 -26.94 -11.66
C PRO A 133 9.77 -26.89 -10.60
N ASP A 134 11.03 -27.06 -10.99
CA ASP A 134 12.17 -27.05 -10.07
C ASP A 134 12.37 -25.67 -9.39
N ALA A 135 12.12 -24.57 -10.10
CA ALA A 135 12.22 -23.22 -9.57
C ALA A 135 11.09 -22.92 -8.57
N VAL A 136 9.89 -23.42 -8.80
CA VAL A 136 8.76 -23.33 -7.87
C VAL A 136 9.00 -24.21 -6.65
N ASP A 137 9.38 -25.45 -6.81
CA ASP A 137 9.63 -26.39 -5.71
C ASP A 137 10.80 -25.96 -4.82
N SER A 138 11.84 -25.33 -5.39
CA SER A 138 12.96 -24.78 -4.62
C SER A 138 12.67 -23.45 -3.93
N GLY A 139 11.53 -22.82 -4.23
CA GLY A 139 11.18 -21.48 -3.75
C GLY A 139 11.96 -20.35 -4.42
N LYS A 140 12.63 -20.62 -5.55
CA LYS A 140 13.22 -19.60 -6.41
C LYS A 140 12.14 -18.75 -7.07
N PHE A 141 11.02 -19.38 -7.45
CA PHE A 141 9.79 -18.71 -7.87
C PHE A 141 8.71 -18.88 -6.81
N VAL A 142 8.17 -17.76 -6.37
CA VAL A 142 7.06 -17.70 -5.41
C VAL A 142 5.86 -17.14 -6.16
N ILE A 143 4.77 -17.89 -6.17
CA ILE A 143 3.51 -17.44 -6.76
C ILE A 143 2.59 -17.04 -5.61
N GLU A 144 2.26 -15.76 -5.56
CA GLU A 144 1.38 -15.20 -4.55
C GLU A 144 0.05 -14.81 -5.18
N HIS A 145 -1.03 -15.24 -4.56
CA HIS A 145 -2.36 -14.76 -4.90
C HIS A 145 -2.80 -13.73 -3.87
N LEU A 146 -3.09 -12.52 -4.31
CA LEU A 146 -3.74 -11.51 -3.48
C LEU A 146 -5.09 -12.04 -3.02
N ASN A 147 -5.06 -12.72 -1.92
CA ASN A 147 -6.27 -13.22 -1.32
C ASN A 147 -6.81 -12.14 -0.37
N TRP A 148 -7.83 -11.39 -0.82
CA TRP A 148 -8.57 -10.45 0.02
C TRP A 148 -9.13 -11.10 1.30
N ARG A 149 -9.06 -12.45 1.39
CA ARG A 149 -9.40 -13.25 2.57
C ARG A 149 -8.20 -13.59 3.44
N ASP A 150 -7.00 -13.09 3.13
CA ASP A 150 -5.88 -13.19 4.05
C ASP A 150 -6.29 -12.56 5.39
N ARG A 151 -6.12 -13.30 6.48
CA ARG A 151 -6.54 -12.87 7.83
C ARG A 151 -5.94 -11.53 8.23
N GLY A 152 -4.74 -11.19 7.75
CA GLY A 152 -4.10 -9.90 7.98
C GLY A 152 -4.82 -8.77 7.25
N LEU A 153 -5.14 -8.97 5.97
CA LEU A 153 -5.85 -7.99 5.15
C LEU A 153 -7.32 -7.86 5.58
N GLU A 154 -7.99 -8.97 5.91
CA GLU A 154 -9.36 -8.97 6.44
C GLU A 154 -9.44 -8.22 7.77
N ARG A 155 -8.44 -8.39 8.63
CA ARG A 155 -8.33 -7.66 9.89
C ARG A 155 -8.12 -6.17 9.64
N ALA A 156 -7.15 -5.79 8.79
CA ALA A 156 -6.87 -4.40 8.46
C ALA A 156 -8.09 -3.72 7.80
N PHE A 157 -8.79 -4.43 6.92
CA PHE A 157 -10.01 -3.95 6.28
C PHE A 157 -11.13 -3.72 7.31
N ARG A 158 -11.31 -4.65 8.25
CA ARG A 158 -12.30 -4.50 9.35
C ARG A 158 -11.97 -3.31 10.23
N GLU A 159 -10.71 -3.18 10.66
CA GLU A 159 -10.23 -2.05 11.46
C GLU A 159 -10.42 -0.71 10.71
N ALA A 160 -10.17 -0.69 9.40
CA ALA A 160 -10.41 0.49 8.56
C ALA A 160 -11.90 0.85 8.47
N LEU A 161 -12.78 -0.14 8.29
CA LEU A 161 -14.23 0.09 8.28
C LEU A 161 -14.73 0.61 9.63
N GLU A 162 -14.24 0.08 10.74
CA GLU A 162 -14.58 0.57 12.09
C GLU A 162 -14.15 2.03 12.27
N LEU A 163 -12.96 2.40 11.78
CA LEU A 163 -12.48 3.78 11.81
C LEU A 163 -13.32 4.70 10.89
N MET A 164 -13.69 4.23 9.70
CA MET A 164 -14.58 4.97 8.80
C MET A 164 -15.95 5.21 9.45
N ASP A 165 -16.55 4.19 10.07
CA ASP A 165 -17.83 4.33 10.79
C ASP A 165 -17.73 5.34 11.95
N LEU A 166 -16.59 5.34 12.65
CA LEU A 166 -16.31 6.34 13.67
C LEU A 166 -16.29 7.77 13.11
N LEU A 167 -15.65 7.99 11.97
CA LEU A 167 -15.50 9.29 11.34
C LEU A 167 -16.72 9.72 10.50
N CYS A 168 -17.60 8.81 10.13
CA CYS A 168 -18.89 9.15 9.52
C CYS A 168 -19.91 9.74 10.50
N ASN A 169 -19.55 9.94 11.77
CA ASN A 169 -20.39 10.56 12.78
C ASN A 169 -20.04 12.01 12.99
N GLU A 170 -20.97 12.92 12.65
CA GLU A 170 -20.79 14.37 12.72
C GLU A 170 -20.35 14.86 14.11
N THR A 171 -20.90 14.30 15.18
CA THR A 171 -20.56 14.66 16.55
C THR A 171 -19.08 14.35 16.85
N ARG A 172 -18.60 13.17 16.42
CA ARG A 172 -17.21 12.75 16.63
C ARG A 172 -16.25 13.63 15.84
N VAL A 173 -16.58 13.93 14.58
CA VAL A 173 -15.77 14.85 13.77
C VAL A 173 -15.72 16.24 14.41
N LYS A 174 -16.86 16.77 14.88
CA LYS A 174 -16.90 18.06 15.63
C LYS A 174 -16.04 18.04 16.90
N MET A 175 -15.86 16.88 17.54
CA MET A 175 -14.97 16.75 18.69
C MET A 175 -13.50 16.71 18.29
N LEU A 176 -13.18 16.09 17.14
CA LEU A 176 -11.81 15.89 16.68
C LEU A 176 -11.22 17.13 16.01
N LEU A 177 -12.02 17.91 15.27
CA LEU A 177 -11.54 19.09 14.51
C LEU A 177 -10.80 20.12 15.38
N PRO A 178 -11.32 20.55 16.54
CA PRO A 178 -10.60 21.53 17.39
C PRO A 178 -9.27 21.00 17.93
N LEU A 179 -9.13 19.68 18.04
CA LEU A 179 -7.89 19.03 18.49
C LEU A 179 -6.76 19.10 17.46
N LEU A 180 -7.04 19.47 16.20
CA LEU A 180 -5.99 19.74 15.22
C LEU A 180 -5.20 21.00 15.57
N GLU A 181 -5.84 21.97 16.23
CA GLU A 181 -5.23 23.24 16.60
C GLU A 181 -4.53 23.16 17.96
N ALA A 182 -5.21 22.62 18.97
CA ALA A 182 -4.69 22.50 20.32
C ALA A 182 -5.45 21.46 21.16
N PRO A 183 -4.85 20.95 22.24
CA PRO A 183 -5.54 20.09 23.20
C PRO A 183 -6.80 20.76 23.76
N GLN A 184 -7.88 20.01 23.91
CA GLN A 184 -9.19 20.49 24.33
C GLN A 184 -9.68 19.80 25.61
N GLY A 185 -10.28 20.60 26.49
CA GLY A 185 -11.00 20.07 27.66
C GLY A 185 -12.46 19.71 27.33
N LYS A 186 -13.06 18.80 28.13
CA LYS A 186 -14.49 18.48 28.00
C LYS A 186 -15.43 19.68 27.97
N LYS A 187 -15.03 20.79 28.65
CA LYS A 187 -15.82 22.01 28.66
C LYS A 187 -15.92 22.64 27.27
N ASN A 188 -14.84 22.60 26.50
CA ASN A 188 -14.79 23.22 25.18
C ASN A 188 -15.67 22.43 24.17
N PHE A 189 -15.77 21.11 24.31
CA PHE A 189 -16.68 20.33 23.49
C PHE A 189 -18.16 20.66 23.74
N ARG A 190 -18.51 21.17 24.94
CA ARG A 190 -19.90 21.51 25.29
C ARG A 190 -20.46 22.73 24.57
N GLU A 191 -19.63 23.53 23.95
CA GLU A 191 -20.08 24.73 23.22
C GLU A 191 -20.86 24.41 21.92
N GLY A 192 -21.00 23.19 21.54
CA GLY A 192 -21.79 22.81 20.36
C GLY A 192 -22.28 21.36 20.39
N ILE A 193 -21.99 20.63 21.47
CA ILE A 193 -22.27 19.20 21.57
C ILE A 193 -22.98 18.91 22.90
N ASN A 194 -24.05 18.11 22.83
CA ASN A 194 -24.75 17.63 24.01
C ASN A 194 -23.76 16.90 24.96
N PRO A 195 -23.68 17.29 26.25
CA PRO A 195 -22.79 16.66 27.21
C PRO A 195 -22.87 15.12 27.27
N LYS A 196 -24.07 14.56 27.14
CA LYS A 196 -24.25 13.11 27.10
C LYS A 196 -23.43 12.47 25.97
N LEU A 197 -23.47 13.06 24.76
CA LEU A 197 -22.75 12.55 23.60
C LEU A 197 -21.23 12.66 23.79
N ILE A 198 -20.72 13.66 24.53
CA ILE A 198 -19.30 13.78 24.84
C ILE A 198 -18.86 12.60 25.71
N TYR A 199 -19.62 12.30 26.76
CA TYR A 199 -19.32 11.17 27.64
C TYR A 199 -19.41 9.80 26.93
N GLU A 200 -20.26 9.66 25.94
CA GLU A 200 -20.37 8.44 25.15
C GLU A 200 -19.24 8.30 24.12
N ASN A 201 -18.81 9.40 23.49
CA ASN A 201 -17.84 9.37 22.39
C ASN A 201 -16.37 9.43 22.84
N VAL A 202 -16.03 10.12 23.94
CA VAL A 202 -14.64 10.18 24.43
C VAL A 202 -14.04 8.80 24.69
N PRO A 203 -14.70 7.87 25.41
CA PRO A 203 -14.17 6.51 25.61
C PRO A 203 -13.97 5.76 24.27
N LEU A 204 -14.87 5.95 23.32
CA LEU A 204 -14.82 5.30 22.02
C LEU A 204 -13.61 5.80 21.20
N LEU A 205 -13.43 7.12 21.11
CA LEU A 205 -12.27 7.73 20.42
C LEU A 205 -10.94 7.33 21.05
N ARG A 206 -10.88 7.18 22.38
CA ARG A 206 -9.71 6.67 23.10
C ARG A 206 -9.45 5.17 22.81
N ALA A 207 -10.49 4.35 22.82
CA ALA A 207 -10.38 2.92 22.53
C ALA A 207 -9.77 2.66 21.14
N HIS A 208 -10.13 3.50 20.16
CA HIS A 208 -9.56 3.46 18.81
C HIS A 208 -8.29 4.30 18.65
N LYS A 209 -7.69 4.76 19.75
CA LYS A 209 -6.41 5.50 19.78
C LYS A 209 -6.40 6.77 18.92
N LEU A 210 -7.54 7.37 18.66
CA LEU A 210 -7.62 8.65 17.94
C LEU A 210 -7.24 9.83 18.84
N ILE A 211 -7.64 9.76 20.12
CA ILE A 211 -7.29 10.77 21.13
C ILE A 211 -6.61 10.12 22.34
N ALA A 212 -5.78 10.91 23.02
CA ALA A 212 -5.19 10.59 24.32
C ALA A 212 -5.58 11.62 25.36
N GLU A 213 -5.71 11.21 26.60
CA GLU A 213 -5.88 12.10 27.75
C GLU A 213 -4.50 12.51 28.27
N LEU A 214 -4.21 13.80 28.26
CA LEU A 214 -2.94 14.37 28.70
C LEU A 214 -2.94 14.65 30.22
N SER A 215 -4.08 15.07 30.75
CA SER A 215 -4.34 15.34 32.17
C SER A 215 -5.84 15.30 32.40
N ASP A 216 -6.30 15.49 33.64
CA ASP A 216 -7.71 15.46 34.01
C ASP A 216 -8.57 16.28 33.05
N ASP A 217 -9.37 15.54 32.26
CA ASP A 217 -10.31 16.08 31.27
C ASP A 217 -9.68 16.89 30.11
N LEU A 218 -8.36 16.84 29.89
CA LEU A 218 -7.68 17.45 28.75
C LEU A 218 -7.27 16.38 27.74
N TYR A 219 -7.71 16.53 26.51
CA TYR A 219 -7.51 15.56 25.42
C TYR A 219 -6.73 16.18 24.27
N ASP A 220 -5.92 15.37 23.59
CA ASP A 220 -5.23 15.72 22.34
C ASP A 220 -5.34 14.56 21.35
N LEU A 221 -5.16 14.87 20.07
CA LEU A 221 -5.00 13.84 19.05
C LEU A 221 -3.71 13.06 19.26
N THR A 222 -3.78 11.76 19.15
CA THR A 222 -2.57 10.95 19.03
C THR A 222 -1.90 11.20 17.67
N PRO A 223 -0.62 10.84 17.47
CA PRO A 223 0.01 10.92 16.14
C PRO A 223 -0.80 10.16 15.08
N ILE A 224 -1.31 8.99 15.41
CA ILE A 224 -2.16 8.19 14.51
C ILE A 224 -3.51 8.86 14.27
N GLY A 225 -4.10 9.48 15.30
CA GLY A 225 -5.35 10.23 15.19
C GLY A 225 -5.22 11.44 14.27
N LYS A 226 -4.09 12.17 14.33
CA LYS A 226 -3.78 13.29 13.43
C LYS A 226 -3.71 12.84 11.98
N THR A 227 -3.00 11.75 11.72
CA THR A 227 -2.87 11.19 10.37
C THR A 227 -4.22 10.73 9.84
N ILE A 228 -4.96 9.91 10.59
CA ILE A 228 -6.26 9.38 10.16
C ILE A 228 -7.28 10.49 9.90
N LEU A 229 -7.35 11.48 10.79
CA LEU A 229 -8.26 12.62 10.62
C LEU A 229 -7.87 13.45 9.39
N GLY A 230 -6.57 13.68 9.16
CA GLY A 230 -6.07 14.39 7.98
C GLY A 230 -6.46 13.68 6.67
N GLU A 231 -6.24 12.37 6.56
CA GLU A 231 -6.63 11.57 5.40
C GLU A 231 -8.15 11.54 5.19
N TYR A 232 -8.91 11.44 6.27
CA TYR A 232 -10.38 11.52 6.19
C TYR A 232 -10.86 12.86 5.65
N LEU A 233 -10.30 13.98 6.13
CA LEU A 233 -10.66 15.32 5.64
C LEU A 233 -10.27 15.50 4.16
N ALA A 234 -9.11 15.02 3.75
CA ALA A 234 -8.68 15.03 2.35
C ALA A 234 -9.64 14.22 1.47
N PHE A 235 -10.08 13.05 1.94
CA PHE A 235 -11.09 12.24 1.25
C PHE A 235 -12.41 12.99 1.10
N VAL A 236 -12.93 13.60 2.18
CA VAL A 236 -14.19 14.37 2.16
C VAL A 236 -14.11 15.53 1.17
N GLU A 237 -13.00 16.29 1.15
CA GLU A 237 -12.78 17.38 0.19
C GLU A 237 -12.75 16.88 -1.26
N LYS A 238 -12.09 15.74 -1.51
CA LYS A 238 -12.07 15.13 -2.84
C LYS A 238 -13.46 14.72 -3.30
N VAL A 239 -14.25 14.08 -2.42
CA VAL A 239 -15.64 13.69 -2.71
C VAL A 239 -16.49 14.93 -3.01
N ARG A 240 -16.37 15.98 -2.20
CA ARG A 240 -17.05 17.27 -2.44
C ARG A 240 -16.75 17.82 -3.83
N GLY A 241 -15.47 17.87 -4.18
CA GLY A 241 -15.06 18.38 -5.51
C GLY A 241 -15.57 17.53 -6.68
N LEU A 242 -15.74 16.22 -6.49
CA LEU A 242 -16.33 15.35 -7.50
C LEU A 242 -17.85 15.58 -7.66
N LEU A 243 -18.56 15.75 -6.55
CA LEU A 243 -20.00 16.04 -6.55
C LEU A 243 -20.29 17.40 -7.20
N GLU A 244 -19.53 18.44 -6.85
CA GLU A 244 -19.64 19.77 -7.46
C GLU A 244 -19.38 19.78 -9.00
N LYS A 245 -18.58 18.83 -9.50
CA LYS A 245 -18.36 18.65 -10.95
C LYS A 245 -19.53 17.95 -11.60
N ALA A 246 -20.04 16.88 -10.99
CA ALA A 246 -21.19 16.14 -11.49
C ALA A 246 -22.43 17.05 -11.63
N ASP A 247 -22.71 17.92 -10.62
CA ASP A 247 -23.83 18.88 -10.65
C ASP A 247 -23.71 19.97 -11.75
N LYS A 248 -22.51 20.15 -12.31
CA LYS A 248 -22.30 21.13 -13.42
C LYS A 248 -22.41 20.52 -14.81
N GLU A 249 -22.37 19.21 -14.89
CA GLU A 249 -22.48 18.45 -16.15
C GLU A 249 -23.93 18.02 -16.46
N GLU A 250 -24.87 18.18 -15.51
CA GLU A 250 -26.32 18.08 -15.70
C GLU A 250 -26.96 19.43 -16.06
#